data_c1a290700508625076e3eb4497b26e92
#
_entry.id   c1a290700508625076e3eb4497b26e92
#
_cell.length_a   1.000
_cell.length_b   1.000
_cell.length_c   1.000
_cell.angle_alpha   90.00
_cell.angle_beta   90.00
_cell.angle_gamma   90.00
#
_symmetry.space_group_name_H-M   'P 1'
#
loop_
_entity.id
_entity.type
_entity.pdbx_description
1 polymer ?
#
loop_
_entity_poly.entity_id
_entity_poly.type
_entity_poly.pdbx_seq_one_letter_code
_entity_poly.pdbx_strand_id
1 'polypeptide(L)'
;MTCALAVLASVVIDAGAQVTPATSAVDPRVETALKAAKLGFAIDEGDFQLDYKVADGRTQRVWVASKSARIATLEFRDVWSVAHRGTGEVPADLARRLLNENVRMVLGAWQLNQSAEEYLVVFLAPIAADADAATLQEVIEAVTISADRMEKELTGNDEF
;
A
#
# COMPACT_ATOMS: atom_id res chain seq x y z
N MET A 1 22.98 54.87 -28.41
CA MET A 1 22.59 54.32 -27.09
C MET A 1 21.79 53.05 -27.35
N THR A 2 22.46 51.92 -27.29
CA THR A 2 21.89 50.58 -27.62
C THR A 2 21.60 49.87 -26.29
N CYS A 3 20.33 49.67 -25.99
CA CYS A 3 19.85 48.99 -24.80
C CYS A 3 19.87 47.49 -25.06
N ALA A 4 20.74 46.76 -24.37
CA ALA A 4 20.80 45.30 -24.44
C ALA A 4 19.79 44.71 -23.46
N LEU A 5 18.80 43.99 -24.00
CA LEU A 5 17.83 43.21 -23.23
C LEU A 5 18.49 41.89 -22.83
N ALA A 6 18.72 41.68 -21.53
CA ALA A 6 19.14 40.41 -21.00
C ALA A 6 17.93 39.48 -20.85
N VAL A 7 17.90 38.40 -21.63
CA VAL A 7 16.91 37.33 -21.50
C VAL A 7 17.35 36.39 -20.36
N LEU A 8 16.64 36.47 -19.27
CA LEU A 8 16.75 35.47 -18.17
C LEU A 8 16.07 34.18 -18.62
N ALA A 9 16.88 33.17 -18.92
CA ALA A 9 16.39 31.81 -19.15
C ALA A 9 16.01 31.19 -17.79
N SER A 10 14.71 31.02 -17.55
CA SER A 10 14.19 30.29 -16.41
C SER A 10 14.44 28.80 -16.65
N VAL A 11 15.35 28.20 -15.88
CA VAL A 11 15.50 26.74 -15.82
C VAL A 11 14.33 26.20 -15.02
N VAL A 12 13.35 25.61 -15.70
CA VAL A 12 12.31 24.80 -15.08
C VAL A 12 12.94 23.46 -14.74
N ILE A 13 13.20 23.23 -13.45
CA ILE A 13 13.58 21.91 -12.96
C ILE A 13 12.29 21.10 -12.91
N ASP A 14 12.04 20.31 -13.95
CA ASP A 14 10.99 19.31 -13.96
C ASP A 14 11.46 18.13 -13.09
N ALA A 15 11.11 18.17 -11.80
CA ALA A 15 11.29 17.09 -10.85
C ALA A 15 10.18 16.05 -10.99
N GLY A 16 9.87 15.66 -12.23
CA GLY A 16 9.00 14.54 -12.53
C GLY A 16 9.69 13.25 -12.10
N ALA A 17 9.31 12.71 -10.92
CA ALA A 17 9.67 11.34 -10.58
C ALA A 17 9.09 10.43 -11.68
N GLN A 18 9.94 9.91 -12.55
CA GLN A 18 9.52 8.94 -13.56
C GLN A 18 9.16 7.64 -12.85
N VAL A 19 7.87 7.43 -12.68
CA VAL A 19 7.32 6.12 -12.33
C VAL A 19 7.40 5.27 -13.59
N THR A 20 8.40 4.40 -13.67
CA THR A 20 8.48 3.39 -14.73
C THR A 20 7.61 2.22 -14.32
N PRO A 21 6.49 1.92 -15.01
CA PRO A 21 5.69 0.76 -14.70
C PRO A 21 6.52 -0.50 -15.00
N ALA A 22 6.73 -1.33 -13.99
CA ALA A 22 7.31 -2.66 -14.19
C ALA A 22 6.28 -3.57 -14.87
N THR A 23 6.76 -4.44 -15.74
CA THR A 23 6.00 -5.43 -16.50
C THR A 23 5.08 -6.27 -15.62
N SER A 24 3.95 -6.72 -16.17
CA SER A 24 2.90 -7.54 -15.53
C SER A 24 3.32 -8.97 -15.16
N ALA A 25 4.60 -9.26 -15.03
CA ALA A 25 5.13 -10.52 -14.53
C ALA A 25 5.26 -10.45 -13.01
N VAL A 26 4.83 -11.54 -12.36
CA VAL A 26 4.99 -11.75 -10.91
C VAL A 26 6.45 -11.58 -10.53
N ASP A 27 6.73 -10.78 -9.49
CA ASP A 27 8.12 -10.54 -9.07
C ASP A 27 8.69 -11.77 -8.32
N PRO A 28 9.72 -12.44 -8.84
CA PRO A 28 10.28 -13.64 -8.24
C PRO A 28 10.94 -13.40 -6.87
N ARG A 29 11.29 -12.15 -6.54
CA ARG A 29 11.82 -11.80 -5.21
C ARG A 29 10.77 -11.99 -4.14
N VAL A 30 9.53 -11.55 -4.39
CA VAL A 30 8.40 -11.75 -3.47
C VAL A 30 8.09 -13.23 -3.32
N GLU A 31 7.99 -13.96 -4.44
CA GLU A 31 7.73 -15.40 -4.41
C GLU A 31 8.78 -16.14 -3.56
N THR A 32 10.05 -15.79 -3.75
CA THR A 32 11.17 -16.39 -2.99
C THR A 32 11.05 -16.08 -1.50
N ALA A 33 10.76 -14.82 -1.14
CA ALA A 33 10.62 -14.40 0.25
C ALA A 33 9.43 -15.08 0.94
N LEU A 34 8.25 -15.14 0.28
CA LEU A 34 7.06 -15.81 0.80
C LEU A 34 7.28 -17.31 1.02
N LYS A 35 7.93 -18.00 0.06
CA LYS A 35 8.30 -19.41 0.20
C LYS A 35 9.28 -19.65 1.35
N ALA A 36 10.28 -18.76 1.51
CA ALA A 36 11.24 -18.83 2.62
C ALA A 36 10.57 -18.62 3.99
N ALA A 37 9.57 -17.71 4.06
CA ALA A 37 8.73 -17.49 5.23
C ALA A 37 7.68 -18.60 5.45
N LYS A 38 7.56 -19.58 4.52
CA LYS A 38 6.54 -20.65 4.53
C LYS A 38 5.10 -20.13 4.52
N LEU A 39 4.87 -18.97 3.92
CA LEU A 39 3.56 -18.38 3.75
C LEU A 39 2.92 -18.88 2.44
N GLY A 40 1.69 -19.40 2.56
CA GLY A 40 0.88 -19.76 1.39
C GLY A 40 0.33 -18.52 0.72
N PHE A 41 0.30 -18.51 -0.62
CA PHE A 41 -0.24 -17.41 -1.40
C PHE A 41 -0.92 -17.91 -2.67
N ALA A 42 -1.79 -17.06 -3.22
CA ALA A 42 -2.32 -17.15 -4.58
C ALA A 42 -1.82 -15.93 -5.39
N ILE A 43 -1.99 -15.98 -6.71
CA ILE A 43 -1.77 -14.81 -7.56
C ILE A 43 -3.14 -14.25 -7.93
N ASP A 44 -3.33 -12.97 -7.63
CA ASP A 44 -4.54 -12.20 -7.90
C ASP A 44 -4.14 -10.93 -8.68
N GLU A 45 -4.62 -10.80 -9.90
CA GLU A 45 -4.32 -9.68 -10.82
C GLU A 45 -2.82 -9.34 -10.98
N GLY A 46 -1.95 -10.33 -10.74
CA GLY A 46 -0.50 -10.19 -10.83
C GLY A 46 0.20 -9.84 -9.52
N ASP A 47 -0.53 -9.67 -8.43
CA ASP A 47 0.00 -9.50 -7.09
C ASP A 47 -0.13 -10.80 -6.26
N PHE A 48 0.58 -10.88 -5.14
CA PHE A 48 0.53 -12.02 -4.22
C PHE A 48 -0.54 -11.77 -3.18
N GLN A 49 -1.57 -12.62 -3.17
CA GLN A 49 -2.66 -12.59 -2.20
C GLN A 49 -2.47 -13.67 -1.14
N LEU A 50 -2.63 -13.30 0.11
CA LEU A 50 -2.58 -14.20 1.25
C LEU A 50 -3.83 -14.03 2.10
N ASP A 51 -4.43 -15.15 2.57
CA ASP A 51 -5.44 -15.15 3.63
C ASP A 51 -4.72 -15.45 4.95
N TYR A 52 -4.60 -14.44 5.80
CA TYR A 52 -3.85 -14.49 7.04
C TYR A 52 -4.80 -14.71 8.23
N LYS A 53 -4.47 -15.65 9.09
CA LYS A 53 -5.26 -15.91 10.30
C LYS A 53 -4.86 -14.91 11.38
N VAL A 54 -5.84 -14.21 11.92
CA VAL A 54 -5.69 -13.30 13.05
C VAL A 54 -6.31 -13.90 14.33
N ALA A 55 -6.31 -13.13 15.40
CA ALA A 55 -6.89 -13.59 16.66
C ALA A 55 -8.39 -13.89 16.54
N ASP A 56 -8.93 -14.63 17.51
CA ASP A 56 -10.35 -14.96 17.63
C ASP A 56 -10.93 -15.76 16.43
N GLY A 57 -10.05 -16.41 15.64
CA GLY A 57 -10.45 -17.23 14.49
C GLY A 57 -10.84 -16.42 13.25
N ARG A 58 -10.64 -15.10 13.27
CA ARG A 58 -10.84 -14.22 12.13
C ARG A 58 -9.75 -14.45 11.08
N THR A 59 -10.04 -13.99 9.89
CA THR A 59 -9.10 -13.97 8.75
C THR A 59 -8.98 -12.55 8.23
N GLN A 60 -7.87 -12.25 7.59
CA GLN A 60 -7.67 -11.00 6.89
C GLN A 60 -6.89 -11.24 5.61
N ARG A 61 -7.38 -10.71 4.52
CA ARG A 61 -6.72 -10.80 3.23
C ARG A 61 -5.70 -9.68 3.06
N VAL A 62 -4.50 -10.04 2.66
CA VAL A 62 -3.41 -9.11 2.42
C VAL A 62 -2.80 -9.36 1.05
N TRP A 63 -2.38 -8.29 0.38
CA TRP A 63 -1.68 -8.34 -0.89
C TRP A 63 -0.27 -7.80 -0.76
N VAL A 64 0.65 -8.45 -1.46
CA VAL A 64 2.02 -7.97 -1.66
C VAL A 64 2.17 -7.66 -3.15
N ALA A 65 2.40 -6.39 -3.47
CA ALA A 65 2.49 -5.94 -4.84
C ALA A 65 3.71 -6.54 -5.55
N SER A 66 3.52 -7.10 -6.74
CA SER A 66 4.61 -7.48 -7.64
C SER A 66 5.29 -6.26 -8.23
N LYS A 67 4.51 -5.22 -8.53
CA LYS A 67 5.06 -3.97 -9.03
C LYS A 67 5.84 -3.25 -7.94
N SER A 68 6.96 -2.64 -8.34
CA SER A 68 7.74 -1.77 -7.48
C SER A 68 7.82 -0.36 -8.07
N ALA A 69 8.06 0.63 -7.20
CA ALA A 69 8.33 2.00 -7.58
C ALA A 69 9.76 2.38 -7.15
N ARG A 70 10.39 3.30 -7.88
CA ARG A 70 11.74 3.79 -7.56
C ARG A 70 11.73 5.29 -7.31
N ILE A 71 12.47 5.66 -6.26
CA ILE A 71 12.83 7.04 -5.97
C ILE A 71 14.35 7.09 -5.85
N ALA A 72 15.02 7.61 -6.86
CA ALA A 72 16.48 7.58 -6.98
C ALA A 72 17.03 6.14 -6.86
N THR A 73 17.79 5.83 -5.82
CA THR A 73 18.37 4.50 -5.57
C THR A 73 17.46 3.57 -4.76
N LEU A 74 16.35 4.10 -4.23
CA LEU A 74 15.43 3.35 -3.39
C LEU A 74 14.34 2.69 -4.26
N GLU A 75 14.12 1.42 -4.05
CA GLU A 75 13.05 0.66 -4.68
C GLU A 75 12.10 0.13 -3.60
N PHE A 76 10.81 0.39 -3.77
CA PHE A 76 9.77 0.03 -2.82
C PHE A 76 8.66 -0.75 -3.50
N ARG A 77 7.97 -1.58 -2.73
CA ARG A 77 6.70 -2.20 -3.07
C ARG A 77 5.71 -2.02 -1.95
N ASP A 78 4.45 -2.16 -2.24
CA ASP A 78 3.40 -2.03 -1.27
C ASP A 78 2.96 -3.39 -0.73
N VAL A 79 2.70 -3.43 0.58
CA VAL A 79 1.94 -4.48 1.25
C VAL A 79 0.66 -3.81 1.74
N TRP A 80 -0.51 -4.35 1.40
CA TRP A 80 -1.77 -3.68 1.68
C TRP A 80 -2.92 -4.64 1.98
N SER A 81 -3.92 -4.16 2.70
CA SER A 81 -5.13 -4.88 3.05
C SER A 81 -6.33 -3.95 3.10
N VAL A 82 -7.51 -4.47 2.72
CA VAL A 82 -8.78 -3.75 2.80
C VAL A 82 -9.38 -3.96 4.18
N ALA A 83 -9.80 -2.89 4.84
CA ALA A 83 -10.48 -2.95 6.12
C ALA A 83 -11.99 -2.62 6.03
N HIS A 84 -12.42 -1.95 4.96
CA HIS A 84 -13.83 -1.62 4.78
C HIS A 84 -14.11 -1.23 3.33
N ARG A 85 -15.32 -1.59 2.89
CA ARG A 85 -15.91 -1.12 1.63
C ARG A 85 -17.20 -0.38 1.95
N GLY A 86 -17.34 0.84 1.45
CA GLY A 86 -18.55 1.62 1.57
C GLY A 86 -19.05 2.11 0.20
N THR A 87 -20.29 2.56 0.13
CA THR A 87 -20.91 3.07 -1.10
C THR A 87 -21.07 4.59 -1.04
N GLY A 88 -20.96 5.24 -2.20
CA GLY A 88 -21.11 6.68 -2.32
C GLY A 88 -19.90 7.47 -1.82
N GLU A 89 -20.14 8.66 -1.26
CA GLU A 89 -19.09 9.54 -0.76
C GLU A 89 -18.52 9.05 0.58
N VAL A 90 -17.20 9.24 0.76
CA VAL A 90 -16.54 8.93 2.03
C VAL A 90 -17.08 9.83 3.15
N PRO A 91 -17.58 9.28 4.27
CA PRO A 91 -18.00 10.08 5.40
C PRO A 91 -16.83 10.92 5.97
N ALA A 92 -17.04 12.22 6.16
CA ALA A 92 -16.00 13.13 6.64
C ALA A 92 -15.42 12.71 8.00
N ASP A 93 -16.22 12.12 8.86
CA ASP A 93 -15.79 11.63 10.18
C ASP A 93 -14.87 10.41 10.05
N LEU A 94 -15.15 9.51 9.11
CA LEU A 94 -14.29 8.39 8.79
C LEU A 94 -12.93 8.89 8.27
N ALA A 95 -12.93 9.79 7.31
CA ALA A 95 -11.70 10.37 6.77
C ALA A 95 -10.85 11.04 7.86
N ARG A 96 -11.48 11.83 8.74
CA ARG A 96 -10.80 12.47 9.87
C ARG A 96 -10.24 11.46 10.86
N ARG A 97 -10.98 10.38 11.13
CA ARG A 97 -10.53 9.28 11.99
C ARG A 97 -9.27 8.64 11.43
N LEU A 98 -9.26 8.27 10.14
CA LEU A 98 -8.11 7.63 9.49
C LEU A 98 -6.87 8.53 9.51
N LEU A 99 -7.02 9.83 9.27
CA LEU A 99 -5.93 10.80 9.37
C LEU A 99 -5.36 10.90 10.80
N ASN A 100 -6.21 10.86 11.82
CA ASN A 100 -5.77 10.86 13.21
C ASN A 100 -5.08 9.55 13.61
N GLU A 101 -5.52 8.42 13.08
CA GLU A 101 -4.84 7.12 13.27
C GLU A 101 -3.44 7.15 12.65
N ASN A 102 -3.27 7.72 11.46
CA ASN A 102 -1.98 7.81 10.77
C ASN A 102 -0.89 8.53 11.60
N VAL A 103 -1.27 9.46 12.47
CA VAL A 103 -0.32 10.16 13.38
C VAL A 103 0.40 9.17 14.33
N ARG A 104 -0.23 8.04 14.62
CA ARG A 104 0.27 7.03 15.57
C ARG A 104 0.94 5.84 14.89
N MET A 105 0.87 5.76 13.55
CA MET A 105 1.46 4.65 12.81
C MET A 105 2.97 4.82 12.70
N VAL A 106 3.70 3.77 13.03
CA VAL A 106 5.16 3.69 12.83
C VAL A 106 5.47 3.22 11.40
N LEU A 107 4.62 2.36 10.86
CA LEU A 107 4.75 1.79 9.52
C LEU A 107 3.40 1.84 8.81
N GLY A 108 3.41 2.31 7.56
CA GLY A 108 2.22 2.38 6.73
C GLY A 108 1.29 3.55 7.07
N ALA A 109 0.18 3.58 6.36
CA ALA A 109 -0.87 4.58 6.53
C ALA A 109 -2.22 4.08 6.04
N TRP A 110 -3.28 4.62 6.60
CA TRP A 110 -4.63 4.49 6.09
C TRP A 110 -4.81 5.34 4.85
N GLN A 111 -5.40 4.74 3.83
CA GLN A 111 -5.74 5.37 2.57
C GLN A 111 -7.23 5.18 2.27
N LEU A 112 -7.76 6.10 1.49
CA LEU A 112 -9.11 6.02 0.93
C LEU A 112 -8.99 5.94 -0.58
N ASN A 113 -9.39 4.81 -1.13
CA ASN A 113 -9.48 4.62 -2.57
C ASN A 113 -10.94 4.81 -2.97
N GLN A 114 -11.25 5.89 -3.68
CA GLN A 114 -12.60 6.25 -4.08
C GLN A 114 -12.81 6.09 -5.57
N SER A 115 -13.90 5.44 -5.94
CA SER A 115 -14.47 5.42 -7.29
C SER A 115 -15.75 6.27 -7.33
N ALA A 116 -16.49 6.26 -8.45
CA ALA A 116 -17.77 6.96 -8.55
C ALA A 116 -18.88 6.34 -7.67
N GLU A 117 -18.79 5.06 -7.37
CA GLU A 117 -19.88 4.30 -6.73
C GLU A 117 -19.52 3.82 -5.32
N GLU A 118 -18.24 3.60 -5.05
CA GLU A 118 -17.76 3.00 -3.80
C GLU A 118 -16.44 3.60 -3.34
N TYR A 119 -16.13 3.38 -2.07
CA TYR A 119 -14.82 3.67 -1.50
C TYR A 119 -14.29 2.46 -0.71
N LEU A 120 -12.97 2.34 -0.69
CA LEU A 120 -12.25 1.35 0.13
C LEU A 120 -11.41 2.06 1.18
N VAL A 121 -11.47 1.55 2.40
CA VAL A 121 -10.52 1.88 3.46
C VAL A 121 -9.42 0.84 3.41
N VAL A 122 -8.20 1.28 3.10
CA VAL A 122 -7.04 0.42 2.88
C VAL A 122 -5.94 0.80 3.85
N PHE A 123 -5.32 -0.18 4.49
CA PHE A 123 -4.05 0.01 5.17
C PHE A 123 -2.93 -0.42 4.24
N LEU A 124 -1.97 0.47 3.99
CA LEU A 124 -0.87 0.23 3.07
C LEU A 124 0.45 0.58 3.74
N ALA A 125 1.43 -0.31 3.61
CA ALA A 125 2.80 -0.14 4.08
C ALA A 125 3.79 -0.35 2.93
N PRO A 126 4.55 0.69 2.52
CA PRO A 126 5.65 0.51 1.59
C PRO A 126 6.85 -0.13 2.29
N ILE A 127 7.48 -1.12 1.63
CA ILE A 127 8.70 -1.77 2.09
C ILE A 127 9.76 -1.75 0.99
N ALA A 128 11.02 -1.97 1.35
CA ALA A 128 12.08 -2.18 0.37
C ALA A 128 11.72 -3.36 -0.54
N ALA A 129 11.88 -3.18 -1.86
CA ALA A 129 11.48 -4.22 -2.83
C ALA A 129 12.33 -5.50 -2.75
N ASP A 130 13.50 -5.41 -2.13
CA ASP A 130 14.44 -6.51 -1.84
C ASP A 130 14.41 -6.94 -0.36
N ALA A 131 13.36 -6.59 0.39
CA ALA A 131 13.17 -7.01 1.77
C ALA A 131 13.29 -8.54 1.90
N ASP A 132 13.99 -9.00 2.93
CA ASP A 132 14.13 -10.42 3.22
C ASP A 132 12.81 -11.04 3.72
N ALA A 133 12.79 -12.37 3.84
CA ALA A 133 11.61 -13.12 4.22
C ALA A 133 11.08 -12.74 5.62
N ALA A 134 11.98 -12.45 6.57
CA ALA A 134 11.59 -12.08 7.93
C ALA A 134 10.94 -10.70 7.94
N THR A 135 11.56 -9.71 7.31
CA THR A 135 11.03 -8.35 7.18
C THR A 135 9.68 -8.35 6.45
N LEU A 136 9.57 -9.10 5.34
CA LEU A 136 8.31 -9.21 4.61
C LEU A 136 7.20 -9.80 5.48
N GLN A 137 7.49 -10.87 6.23
CA GLN A 137 6.53 -11.50 7.14
C GLN A 137 6.06 -10.55 8.23
N GLU A 138 6.97 -9.81 8.88
CA GLU A 138 6.64 -8.83 9.92
C GLU A 138 5.73 -7.71 9.37
N VAL A 139 6.00 -7.23 8.15
CA VAL A 139 5.16 -6.21 7.52
C VAL A 139 3.78 -6.75 7.14
N ILE A 140 3.70 -7.97 6.58
CA ILE A 140 2.42 -8.64 6.31
C ILE A 140 1.59 -8.74 7.60
N GLU A 141 2.20 -9.17 8.70
CA GLU A 141 1.53 -9.30 9.99
C GLU A 141 1.04 -7.94 10.51
N ALA A 142 1.87 -6.90 10.44
CA ALA A 142 1.49 -5.55 10.88
C ALA A 142 0.33 -4.97 10.05
N VAL A 143 0.35 -5.17 8.73
CA VAL A 143 -0.73 -4.73 7.82
C VAL A 143 -2.03 -5.48 8.13
N THR A 144 -1.94 -6.81 8.28
CA THR A 144 -3.06 -7.69 8.59
C THR A 144 -3.74 -7.30 9.91
N ILE A 145 -2.97 -7.16 10.99
CA ILE A 145 -3.49 -6.79 12.32
C ILE A 145 -4.13 -5.40 12.29
N SER A 146 -3.54 -4.45 11.55
CA SER A 146 -4.08 -3.10 11.45
C SER A 146 -5.43 -3.09 10.71
N ALA A 147 -5.52 -3.84 9.60
CA ALA A 147 -6.74 -3.92 8.80
C ALA A 147 -7.87 -4.65 9.54
N ASP A 148 -7.60 -5.83 10.12
CA ASP A 148 -8.57 -6.59 10.91
C ASP A 148 -9.14 -5.77 12.08
N ARG A 149 -8.28 -5.08 12.83
CA ARG A 149 -8.73 -4.20 13.90
C ARG A 149 -9.71 -3.13 13.42
N MET A 150 -9.38 -2.45 12.32
CA MET A 150 -10.24 -1.40 11.77
C MET A 150 -11.53 -1.98 11.19
N GLU A 151 -11.49 -3.11 10.51
CA GLU A 151 -12.68 -3.81 10.02
C GLU A 151 -13.62 -4.15 11.17
N LYS A 152 -13.10 -4.79 12.23
CA LYS A 152 -13.87 -5.14 13.43
C LYS A 152 -14.51 -3.92 14.07
N GLU A 153 -13.80 -2.79 14.13
CA GLU A 153 -14.32 -1.54 14.71
C GLU A 153 -15.37 -0.84 13.83
N LEU A 154 -15.27 -0.96 12.51
CA LEU A 154 -16.19 -0.31 11.57
C LEU A 154 -17.44 -1.14 11.30
N THR A 155 -17.31 -2.46 11.20
CA THR A 155 -18.38 -3.35 10.72
C THR A 155 -18.81 -4.37 11.76
N GLY A 156 -17.91 -4.82 12.63
CA GLY A 156 -18.11 -5.97 13.51
C GLY A 156 -18.06 -7.32 12.79
N ASN A 157 -17.86 -7.33 11.47
CA ASN A 157 -17.85 -8.52 10.61
C ASN A 157 -16.41 -8.98 10.32
N ASP A 158 -16.29 -10.05 9.56
CA ASP A 158 -15.08 -10.68 9.05
C ASP A 158 -15.30 -10.92 7.55
N GLU A 159 -15.05 -9.89 6.74
CA GLU A 159 -15.41 -9.85 5.31
C GLU A 159 -14.17 -9.96 4.40
N PHE A 160 -12.98 -9.56 4.91
CA PHE A 160 -11.77 -9.43 4.10
C PHE A 160 -10.63 -10.38 4.44
#